data_b22175b49c40bde75cde006c07f2c0e9
#
_entry.id   b22175b49c40bde75cde006c07f2c0e9
#
_cell.length_a   1.000
_cell.length_b   1.000
_cell.length_c   1.000
_cell.angle_alpha   90.00
_cell.angle_beta   90.00
_cell.angle_gamma   90.00
#
_symmetry.space_group_name_H-M   'P 1'
#
loop_
_entity.id
_entity.type
_entity.pdbx_description
1 polymer ?
#
loop_
_entity_poly.entity_id
_entity_poly.type
_entity_poly.pdbx_seq_one_letter_code
_entity_poly.pdbx_strand_id
1 'polypeptide(L)'
;MTSSLIAGVGGEGGPGNPAPPSRPSFLGTRHGSTTLRVGAATLWLSVIVLLPLAAIVWQSAKGGWAAFWAAVTSHSALESFRVTLTISIGVTLINAVFGLLVAWVLTRDDFPGKRLVDAVIDLPFALPTIVASLVMLALYGPNSPIDLHLQHTKWGVGIALLFVTLPFVVRSVQPVLLELDQEVEQAAASLGAN
;
A
#
# COMPACT_ATOMS: atom_id res chain seq x y z
N MET A 1 -74.46 -46.55 -3.18
CA MET A 1 -75.44 -46.10 -4.15
C MET A 1 -74.85 -44.96 -4.97
N THR A 2 -74.75 -45.26 -6.20
CA THR A 2 -74.77 -44.49 -7.47
C THR A 2 -73.51 -43.70 -7.74
N SER A 3 -72.69 -44.22 -8.60
CA SER A 3 -72.82 -44.22 -10.07
C SER A 3 -72.46 -42.85 -10.63
N SER A 4 -71.50 -42.63 -11.41
CA SER A 4 -71.39 -43.01 -12.82
C SER A 4 -70.57 -41.93 -13.54
N LEU A 5 -69.55 -42.32 -14.23
CA LEU A 5 -69.23 -41.93 -15.60
C LEU A 5 -69.45 -40.47 -16.04
N ILE A 6 -68.32 -39.82 -16.45
CA ILE A 6 -68.30 -39.25 -17.81
C ILE A 6 -66.89 -39.38 -18.38
N ALA A 7 -66.89 -39.99 -19.53
CA ALA A 7 -65.72 -40.19 -20.39
C ALA A 7 -65.26 -38.88 -21.07
N GLY A 8 -64.02 -38.81 -21.34
CA GLY A 8 -63.36 -38.41 -22.57
C GLY A 8 -63.81 -37.14 -23.24
N VAL A 9 -62.91 -36.14 -23.23
CA VAL A 9 -62.78 -35.27 -24.39
C VAL A 9 -61.28 -35.14 -24.70
N GLY A 10 -61.04 -35.47 -25.94
CA GLY A 10 -59.75 -35.58 -26.57
C GLY A 10 -58.93 -34.30 -26.60
N GLY A 11 -57.73 -34.56 -26.82
CA GLY A 11 -56.66 -33.63 -26.88
C GLY A 11 -56.80 -32.54 -27.90
N GLU A 12 -56.17 -31.49 -27.64
CA GLU A 12 -55.55 -30.66 -28.68
C GLU A 12 -54.13 -30.34 -28.26
N GLY A 13 -53.20 -30.78 -29.12
CA GLY A 13 -51.80 -30.49 -28.99
C GLY A 13 -51.59 -28.99 -29.11
N GLY A 14 -51.28 -28.37 -28.01
CA GLY A 14 -50.71 -27.02 -27.99
C GLY A 14 -49.36 -27.03 -28.68
N PRO A 15 -49.00 -25.96 -29.42
CA PRO A 15 -47.70 -25.86 -30.09
C PRO A 15 -46.59 -25.99 -29.07
N GLY A 16 -45.70 -26.96 -29.34
CA GLY A 16 -44.58 -27.31 -28.46
C GLY A 16 -43.76 -26.10 -28.10
N ASN A 17 -43.65 -25.89 -26.80
CA ASN A 17 -42.73 -24.93 -26.23
C ASN A 17 -41.32 -25.34 -26.67
N PRO A 18 -40.54 -24.50 -27.41
CA PRO A 18 -39.21 -24.86 -27.85
C PRO A 18 -38.35 -25.13 -26.61
N ALA A 19 -37.68 -26.26 -26.62
CA ALA A 19 -36.76 -26.66 -25.57
C ALA A 19 -35.75 -25.52 -25.30
N PRO A 20 -35.45 -25.19 -24.04
CA PRO A 20 -34.46 -24.16 -23.73
C PRO A 20 -33.14 -24.53 -24.37
N PRO A 21 -32.43 -23.54 -24.94
CA PRO A 21 -31.15 -23.79 -25.59
C PRO A 21 -30.22 -24.44 -24.57
N SER A 22 -29.64 -25.57 -24.95
CA SER A 22 -28.64 -26.28 -24.17
C SER A 22 -27.49 -25.30 -23.85
N ARG A 23 -27.32 -24.94 -22.58
CA ARG A 23 -26.18 -24.13 -22.14
C ARG A 23 -24.91 -24.88 -22.47
N PRO A 24 -23.98 -24.28 -23.22
CA PRO A 24 -22.72 -24.92 -23.47
C PRO A 24 -22.03 -25.16 -22.11
N SER A 25 -21.74 -26.41 -21.81
CA SER A 25 -20.98 -26.82 -20.64
C SER A 25 -19.52 -26.36 -20.80
N PHE A 26 -19.24 -25.09 -20.44
CA PHE A 26 -17.87 -24.53 -20.41
C PHE A 26 -17.04 -25.07 -19.24
N LEU A 27 -17.39 -26.20 -18.65
CA LEU A 27 -16.57 -26.89 -17.66
C LEU A 27 -15.65 -27.93 -18.30
N GLY A 28 -14.94 -27.49 -19.32
CA GLY A 28 -13.76 -28.22 -19.79
C GLY A 28 -12.60 -27.91 -18.83
N THR A 29 -12.30 -28.82 -17.97
CA THR A 29 -11.17 -28.87 -17.02
C THR A 29 -9.83 -28.59 -17.73
N ARG A 30 -9.42 -27.31 -17.79
CA ARG A 30 -8.07 -26.90 -18.21
C ARG A 30 -7.15 -26.75 -16.99
N HIS A 31 -7.25 -27.63 -16.00
CA HIS A 31 -6.40 -27.57 -14.79
C HIS A 31 -4.92 -27.85 -15.08
N GLY A 32 -4.61 -28.67 -16.08
CA GLY A 32 -3.22 -29.01 -16.40
C GLY A 32 -2.41 -27.86 -17.01
N SER A 33 -3.04 -27.01 -17.83
CA SER A 33 -2.33 -25.89 -18.47
C SER A 33 -2.06 -24.72 -17.52
N THR A 34 -2.94 -24.52 -16.53
CA THR A 34 -2.78 -23.46 -15.52
C THR A 34 -1.67 -23.79 -14.55
N THR A 35 -1.59 -25.04 -14.09
CA THR A 35 -0.53 -25.52 -13.18
C THR A 35 0.86 -25.41 -13.82
N LEU A 36 0.97 -25.81 -15.11
CA LEU A 36 2.21 -25.67 -15.85
C LEU A 36 2.65 -24.20 -16.04
N ARG A 37 1.71 -23.32 -16.34
CA ARG A 37 1.98 -21.88 -16.49
C ARG A 37 2.40 -21.24 -15.17
N VAL A 38 1.68 -21.54 -14.10
CA VAL A 38 2.02 -21.05 -12.75
C VAL A 38 3.37 -21.63 -12.32
N GLY A 39 3.61 -22.91 -12.52
CA GLY A 39 4.90 -23.54 -12.23
C GLY A 39 6.07 -22.92 -12.99
N ALA A 40 5.90 -22.69 -14.29
CA ALA A 40 6.91 -22.02 -15.11
C ALA A 40 7.15 -20.58 -14.69
N ALA A 41 6.08 -19.82 -14.40
CA ALA A 41 6.20 -18.44 -13.92
C ALA A 41 6.92 -18.37 -12.56
N THR A 42 6.56 -19.27 -11.63
CA THR A 42 7.20 -19.34 -10.31
C THR A 42 8.68 -19.72 -10.45
N LEU A 43 9.01 -20.67 -11.34
CA LEU A 43 10.38 -21.06 -11.57
C LEU A 43 11.21 -19.90 -12.16
N TRP A 44 10.68 -19.20 -13.16
CA TRP A 44 11.33 -18.02 -13.73
C TRP A 44 11.54 -16.90 -12.71
N LEU A 45 10.52 -16.59 -11.92
CA LEU A 45 10.64 -15.59 -10.83
C LEU A 45 11.68 -16.02 -9.80
N SER A 46 11.67 -17.30 -9.41
CA SER A 46 12.67 -17.85 -8.48
C SER A 46 14.09 -17.72 -9.03
N VAL A 47 14.31 -18.04 -10.29
CA VAL A 47 15.64 -17.93 -10.91
C VAL A 47 16.08 -16.47 -10.98
N ILE A 48 15.21 -15.54 -11.43
CA ILE A 48 15.51 -14.12 -11.53
C ILE A 48 15.84 -13.50 -10.16
N VAL A 49 15.18 -13.95 -9.09
CA VAL A 49 15.41 -13.43 -7.73
C VAL A 49 16.56 -14.17 -7.03
N LEU A 50 16.57 -15.51 -7.07
CA LEU A 50 17.54 -16.30 -6.32
C LEU A 50 18.94 -16.25 -6.93
N LEU A 51 19.07 -16.11 -8.26
CA LEU A 51 20.37 -16.06 -8.89
C LEU A 51 21.21 -14.86 -8.44
N PRO A 52 20.71 -13.59 -8.49
CA PRO A 52 21.48 -12.46 -7.97
C PRO A 52 21.70 -12.54 -6.46
N LEU A 53 20.73 -13.04 -5.68
CA LEU A 53 20.92 -13.26 -4.24
C LEU A 53 22.02 -14.28 -3.97
N ALA A 54 22.02 -15.41 -4.66
CA ALA A 54 23.07 -16.42 -4.56
C ALA A 54 24.43 -15.86 -4.95
N ALA A 55 24.49 -15.02 -5.98
CA ALA A 55 25.74 -14.35 -6.40
C ALA A 55 26.28 -13.41 -5.32
N ILE A 56 25.39 -12.65 -4.64
CA ILE A 56 25.77 -11.77 -3.52
C ILE A 56 26.31 -12.61 -2.36
N VAL A 57 25.60 -13.66 -1.97
CA VAL A 57 26.02 -14.56 -0.88
C VAL A 57 27.36 -15.22 -1.23
N TRP A 58 27.51 -15.72 -2.45
CA TRP A 58 28.74 -16.32 -2.92
C TRP A 58 29.91 -15.33 -2.90
N GLN A 59 29.69 -14.10 -3.37
CA GLN A 59 30.70 -13.06 -3.36
C GLN A 59 31.10 -12.64 -1.94
N SER A 60 30.11 -12.52 -1.04
CA SER A 60 30.38 -12.23 0.37
C SER A 60 31.17 -13.36 1.05
N ALA A 61 30.88 -14.63 0.70
CA ALA A 61 31.56 -15.77 1.28
C ALA A 61 33.04 -15.90 0.84
N LYS A 62 33.39 -15.39 -0.34
CA LYS A 62 34.78 -15.45 -0.85
C LYS A 62 35.78 -14.73 0.03
N GLY A 63 35.36 -13.63 0.70
CA GLY A 63 36.22 -12.88 1.62
C GLY A 63 36.38 -13.55 2.99
N GLY A 64 35.60 -14.57 3.29
CA GLY A 64 35.56 -15.23 4.59
C GLY A 64 34.91 -14.37 5.68
N TRP A 65 34.74 -15.00 6.85
CA TRP A 65 34.04 -14.37 7.99
C TRP A 65 34.74 -13.11 8.51
N ALA A 66 36.05 -13.09 8.46
CA ALA A 66 36.86 -11.92 8.86
C ALA A 66 36.61 -10.70 7.95
N ALA A 67 36.57 -10.90 6.62
CA ALA A 67 36.28 -9.82 5.69
C ALA A 67 34.85 -9.30 5.81
N PHE A 68 33.89 -10.17 6.07
CA PHE A 68 32.52 -9.78 6.36
C PHE A 68 32.46 -8.86 7.59
N TRP A 69 33.06 -9.25 8.72
CA TRP A 69 33.08 -8.43 9.92
C TRP A 69 33.83 -7.12 9.71
N ALA A 70 34.96 -7.14 9.02
CA ALA A 70 35.70 -5.93 8.69
C ALA A 70 34.87 -4.95 7.84
N ALA A 71 34.07 -5.44 6.91
CA ALA A 71 33.17 -4.61 6.11
C ALA A 71 32.03 -4.01 6.94
N VAL A 72 31.35 -4.83 7.75
CA VAL A 72 30.20 -4.40 8.57
C VAL A 72 30.64 -3.43 9.69
N THR A 73 31.82 -3.64 10.26
CA THR A 73 32.38 -2.77 11.32
C THR A 73 33.25 -1.65 10.77
N SER A 74 33.33 -1.48 9.46
CA SER A 74 34.07 -0.37 8.86
C SER A 74 33.46 0.97 9.32
N HIS A 75 34.29 1.98 9.44
CA HIS A 75 33.86 3.32 9.84
C HIS A 75 32.73 3.84 8.98
N SER A 76 32.80 3.64 7.66
CA SER A 76 31.74 4.06 6.71
C SER A 76 30.42 3.33 6.95
N ALA A 77 30.45 2.02 7.23
CA ALA A 77 29.25 1.25 7.52
C ALA A 77 28.60 1.70 8.82
N LEU A 78 29.39 1.85 9.89
CA LEU A 78 28.88 2.29 11.19
C LEU A 78 28.31 3.71 11.14
N GLU A 79 28.98 4.64 10.45
CA GLU A 79 28.45 5.99 10.25
C GLU A 79 27.16 5.98 9.41
N SER A 80 27.06 5.14 8.39
CA SER A 80 25.84 4.98 7.60
C SER A 80 24.68 4.46 8.45
N PHE A 81 24.91 3.44 9.27
CA PHE A 81 23.92 2.92 10.22
C PHE A 81 23.48 3.98 11.23
N ARG A 82 24.44 4.70 11.81
CA ARG A 82 24.15 5.77 12.77
C ARG A 82 23.30 6.87 12.15
N VAL A 83 23.67 7.35 10.97
CA VAL A 83 22.90 8.37 10.25
C VAL A 83 21.51 7.88 9.93
N THR A 84 21.37 6.68 9.38
CA THR A 84 20.09 6.10 9.02
C THR A 84 19.18 5.96 10.24
N LEU A 85 19.67 5.36 11.32
CA LEU A 85 18.87 5.18 12.54
C LEU A 85 18.47 6.51 13.16
N THR A 86 19.40 7.45 13.28
CA THR A 86 19.12 8.76 13.89
C THR A 86 18.07 9.53 13.09
N ILE A 87 18.22 9.58 11.77
CA ILE A 87 17.27 10.29 10.92
C ILE A 87 15.92 9.56 10.91
N SER A 88 15.90 8.24 10.78
CA SER A 88 14.64 7.46 10.76
C SER A 88 13.86 7.60 12.06
N ILE A 89 14.53 7.53 13.21
CA ILE A 89 13.87 7.74 14.51
C ILE A 89 13.32 9.17 14.61
N GLY A 90 14.12 10.17 14.26
CA GLY A 90 13.68 11.57 14.27
C GLY A 90 12.47 11.81 13.36
N VAL A 91 12.53 11.33 12.12
CA VAL A 91 11.43 11.42 11.14
C VAL A 91 10.19 10.69 11.65
N THR A 92 10.34 9.51 12.23
CA THR A 92 9.23 8.73 12.77
C THR A 92 8.53 9.47 13.91
N LEU A 93 9.28 10.06 14.84
CA LEU A 93 8.70 10.84 15.94
C LEU A 93 7.97 12.09 15.42
N ILE A 94 8.58 12.81 14.49
CA ILE A 94 7.94 13.98 13.87
C ILE A 94 6.65 13.55 13.15
N ASN A 95 6.71 12.51 12.32
CA ASN A 95 5.55 12.03 11.59
C ASN A 95 4.47 11.45 12.51
N ALA A 96 4.82 10.82 13.62
CA ALA A 96 3.86 10.34 14.59
C ALA A 96 3.06 11.51 15.19
N VAL A 97 3.72 12.59 15.57
CA VAL A 97 3.06 13.77 16.14
C VAL A 97 2.29 14.55 15.08
N PHE A 98 2.97 14.98 14.01
CA PHE A 98 2.33 15.82 12.99
C PHE A 98 1.35 15.04 12.12
N GLY A 99 1.63 13.78 11.79
CA GLY A 99 0.72 12.91 11.05
C GLY A 99 -0.57 12.63 11.81
N LEU A 100 -0.47 12.41 13.13
CA LEU A 100 -1.65 12.27 14.01
C LEU A 100 -2.45 13.58 14.07
N LEU A 101 -1.80 14.72 14.25
CA LEU A 101 -2.46 16.02 14.28
C LEU A 101 -3.19 16.32 12.96
N VAL A 102 -2.51 16.09 11.84
CA VAL A 102 -3.09 16.29 10.50
C VAL A 102 -4.25 15.33 10.27
N ALA A 103 -4.11 14.05 10.62
CA ALA A 103 -5.19 13.07 10.51
C ALA A 103 -6.40 13.47 11.37
N TRP A 104 -6.16 13.96 12.60
CA TRP A 104 -7.19 14.44 13.49
C TRP A 104 -7.97 15.61 12.90
N VAL A 105 -7.27 16.68 12.47
CA VAL A 105 -7.88 17.86 11.85
C VAL A 105 -8.67 17.50 10.59
N LEU A 106 -8.10 16.64 9.73
CA LEU A 106 -8.79 16.18 8.51
C LEU A 106 -10.01 15.30 8.79
N THR A 107 -10.08 14.66 9.95
CA THR A 107 -11.20 13.76 10.29
C THR A 107 -12.29 14.51 11.06
N ARG A 108 -11.90 15.37 12.00
CA ARG A 108 -12.81 16.00 12.96
C ARG A 108 -13.26 17.40 12.57
N ASP A 109 -12.45 18.14 11.81
CA ASP A 109 -12.74 19.54 11.50
C ASP A 109 -13.20 19.70 10.04
N ASP A 110 -14.18 20.58 9.85
CA ASP A 110 -14.63 21.05 8.54
C ASP A 110 -14.17 22.49 8.33
N PHE A 111 -13.25 22.70 7.42
CA PHE A 111 -12.70 24.02 7.10
C PHE A 111 -12.59 24.23 5.59
N PRO A 112 -12.64 25.50 5.13
CA PRO A 112 -12.45 25.81 3.72
C PRO A 112 -11.03 25.43 3.29
N GLY A 113 -10.91 24.66 2.20
CA GLY A 113 -9.61 24.19 1.72
C GLY A 113 -9.21 22.78 2.20
N LYS A 114 -9.99 22.10 3.03
CA LYS A 114 -9.76 20.71 3.49
C LYS A 114 -9.38 19.77 2.34
N ARG A 115 -10.12 19.86 1.21
CA ARG A 115 -9.83 19.04 0.01
C ARG A 115 -8.46 19.33 -0.61
N LEU A 116 -8.01 20.59 -0.54
CA LEU A 116 -6.69 20.96 -1.04
C LEU A 116 -5.58 20.41 -0.16
N VAL A 117 -5.75 20.50 1.17
CA VAL A 117 -4.80 19.91 2.13
C VAL A 117 -4.73 18.40 1.95
N ASP A 118 -5.87 17.74 1.79
CA ASP A 118 -5.98 16.31 1.55
C ASP A 118 -5.26 15.89 0.25
N ALA A 119 -5.47 16.64 -0.83
CA ALA A 119 -4.78 16.43 -2.10
C ALA A 119 -3.26 16.65 -2.01
N VAL A 120 -2.81 17.65 -1.24
CA VAL A 120 -1.38 17.92 -1.03
C VAL A 120 -0.71 16.78 -0.26
N ILE A 121 -1.41 16.22 0.73
CA ILE A 121 -0.90 15.05 1.49
C ILE A 121 -0.78 13.83 0.58
N ASP A 122 -1.68 13.64 -0.38
CA ASP A 122 -1.60 12.52 -1.32
C ASP A 122 -0.58 12.72 -2.46
N LEU A 123 -0.05 13.92 -2.60
CA LEU A 123 0.89 14.26 -3.67
C LEU A 123 2.11 13.32 -3.74
N PRO A 124 2.76 12.91 -2.62
CA PRO A 124 3.84 11.94 -2.66
C PRO A 124 3.44 10.57 -3.20
N PHE A 125 2.20 10.14 -3.04
CA PHE A 125 1.70 8.89 -3.62
C PHE A 125 1.43 9.01 -5.12
N ALA A 126 0.97 10.18 -5.56
CA ALA A 126 0.66 10.43 -6.95
C ALA A 126 1.91 10.62 -7.82
N LEU A 127 3.02 11.06 -7.21
CA LEU A 127 4.27 11.32 -7.93
C LEU A 127 5.11 10.04 -8.04
N PRO A 128 5.57 9.67 -9.25
CA PRO A 128 6.62 8.67 -9.39
C PRO A 128 7.86 9.08 -8.58
N THR A 129 8.52 8.12 -7.94
CA THR A 129 9.66 8.36 -7.04
C THR A 129 10.77 9.21 -7.69
N ILE A 130 10.98 9.03 -8.99
CA ILE A 130 11.96 9.82 -9.77
C ILE A 130 11.53 11.29 -9.82
N VAL A 131 10.24 11.56 -10.05
CA VAL A 131 9.72 12.94 -10.10
C VAL A 131 9.81 13.59 -8.73
N ALA A 132 9.44 12.89 -7.67
CA ALA A 132 9.59 13.38 -6.30
C ALA A 132 11.06 13.72 -5.98
N SER A 133 12.02 12.90 -6.41
CA SER A 133 13.44 13.16 -6.25
C SER A 133 13.91 14.40 -7.03
N LEU A 134 13.41 14.57 -8.25
CA LEU A 134 13.72 15.77 -9.06
C LEU A 134 13.13 17.04 -8.44
N VAL A 135 11.91 16.98 -7.90
CA VAL A 135 11.29 18.10 -7.18
C VAL A 135 12.11 18.48 -5.94
N MET A 136 12.54 17.48 -5.16
CA MET A 136 13.41 17.72 -4.01
C MET A 136 14.75 18.31 -4.41
N LEU A 137 15.34 17.85 -5.51
CA LEU A 137 16.58 18.41 -6.04
C LEU A 137 16.39 19.82 -6.56
N ALA A 138 15.27 20.15 -7.19
CA ALA A 138 14.95 21.50 -7.65
C ALA A 138 14.74 22.47 -6.48
N LEU A 139 14.06 22.01 -5.40
CA LEU A 139 13.78 22.86 -4.24
C LEU A 139 14.99 23.05 -3.32
N TYR A 140 15.82 22.01 -3.13
CA TYR A 140 16.89 21.99 -2.14
C TYR A 140 18.28 21.75 -2.74
N GLY A 141 18.39 21.76 -4.06
CA GLY A 141 19.62 21.58 -4.82
C GLY A 141 20.44 22.85 -5.00
N PRO A 142 21.46 22.83 -5.89
CA PRO A 142 22.38 23.95 -6.12
C PRO A 142 21.68 25.22 -6.61
N ASN A 143 20.58 25.07 -7.33
CA ASN A 143 19.78 26.17 -7.92
C ASN A 143 18.45 26.34 -7.17
N SER A 144 18.46 26.13 -5.86
CA SER A 144 17.27 26.26 -5.02
C SER A 144 16.63 27.65 -5.12
N PRO A 145 15.33 27.76 -5.47
CA PRO A 145 14.64 29.05 -5.52
C PRO A 145 14.40 29.66 -4.14
N ILE A 146 14.53 28.87 -3.07
CA ILE A 146 14.36 29.27 -1.66
C ILE A 146 15.70 29.44 -0.94
N ASP A 147 16.82 29.37 -1.65
CA ASP A 147 18.18 29.49 -1.14
C ASP A 147 18.55 28.47 -0.03
N LEU A 148 17.87 27.32 -0.02
CA LEU A 148 18.11 26.22 0.91
C LEU A 148 18.89 25.10 0.21
N HIS A 149 20.20 25.08 0.41
CA HIS A 149 21.10 24.11 -0.18
C HIS A 149 21.28 22.90 0.75
N LEU A 150 20.29 21.99 0.78
CA LEU A 150 20.27 20.83 1.67
C LEU A 150 20.69 19.54 0.99
N GLN A 151 21.04 19.59 -0.29
CA GLN A 151 21.54 18.41 -1.01
C GLN A 151 22.78 17.84 -0.33
N HIS A 152 22.92 16.52 -0.31
CA HIS A 152 24.00 15.78 0.33
C HIS A 152 24.15 16.02 1.84
N THR A 153 23.13 16.60 2.49
CA THR A 153 23.12 16.79 3.94
C THR A 153 22.18 15.80 4.62
N LYS A 154 22.41 15.54 5.92
CA LYS A 154 21.53 14.74 6.76
C LYS A 154 20.13 15.33 6.84
N TRP A 155 19.99 16.65 6.82
CA TRP A 155 18.73 17.38 6.83
C TRP A 155 17.94 17.17 5.53
N GLY A 156 18.62 17.19 4.38
CA GLY A 156 17.97 16.91 3.10
C GLY A 156 17.36 15.51 3.04
N VAL A 157 18.09 14.51 3.57
CA VAL A 157 17.56 13.13 3.69
C VAL A 157 16.36 13.09 4.62
N GLY A 158 16.41 13.80 5.76
CA GLY A 158 15.32 13.87 6.72
C GLY A 158 14.05 14.48 6.11
N ILE A 159 14.18 15.60 5.41
CA ILE A 159 13.05 16.28 4.75
C ILE A 159 12.45 15.40 3.65
N ALA A 160 13.29 14.75 2.84
CA ALA A 160 12.81 13.84 1.81
C ALA A 160 12.03 12.65 2.41
N LEU A 161 12.53 12.08 3.51
CA LEU A 161 11.83 11.01 4.23
C LEU A 161 10.51 11.51 4.84
N LEU A 162 10.51 12.69 5.48
CA LEU A 162 9.29 13.29 6.02
C LEU A 162 8.22 13.44 4.93
N PHE A 163 8.60 14.02 3.79
CA PHE A 163 7.70 14.22 2.66
C PHE A 163 7.08 12.92 2.16
N VAL A 164 7.89 11.87 1.99
CA VAL A 164 7.42 10.58 1.45
C VAL A 164 6.62 9.79 2.47
N THR A 165 6.97 9.87 3.77
CA THR A 165 6.39 8.98 4.79
C THR A 165 5.22 9.60 5.56
N LEU A 166 5.06 10.93 5.57
CA LEU A 166 3.95 11.61 6.23
C LEU A 166 2.56 11.10 5.78
N PRO A 167 2.27 10.97 4.48
CA PRO A 167 0.96 10.50 4.04
C PRO A 167 0.63 9.07 4.51
N PHE A 168 1.63 8.21 4.67
CA PHE A 168 1.39 6.86 5.21
C PHE A 168 0.85 6.92 6.64
N VAL A 169 1.40 7.79 7.48
CA VAL A 169 0.93 7.97 8.85
C VAL A 169 -0.49 8.54 8.86
N VAL A 170 -0.73 9.61 8.09
CA VAL A 170 -2.06 10.23 8.01
C VAL A 170 -3.10 9.20 7.55
N ARG A 171 -2.85 8.48 6.46
CA ARG A 171 -3.79 7.51 5.88
C ARG A 171 -3.97 6.24 6.73
N SER A 172 -3.01 5.87 7.56
CA SER A 172 -3.18 4.75 8.49
C SER A 172 -4.00 5.14 9.74
N VAL A 173 -3.95 6.41 10.16
CA VAL A 173 -4.63 6.90 11.35
C VAL A 173 -6.07 7.33 11.05
N GLN A 174 -6.35 7.93 9.89
CA GLN A 174 -7.68 8.42 9.52
C GLN A 174 -8.81 7.39 9.68
N PRO A 175 -8.70 6.14 9.18
CA PRO A 175 -9.76 5.14 9.35
C PRO A 175 -10.07 4.85 10.82
N VAL A 176 -9.02 4.76 11.64
CA VAL A 176 -9.18 4.51 13.09
C VAL A 176 -9.93 5.66 13.75
N LEU A 177 -9.62 6.91 13.40
CA LEU A 177 -10.31 8.08 13.93
C LEU A 177 -11.77 8.17 13.46
N LEU A 178 -12.08 7.68 12.25
CA LEU A 178 -13.44 7.63 11.71
C LEU A 178 -14.29 6.54 12.39
N GLU A 179 -13.65 5.44 12.84
CA GLU A 179 -14.32 4.35 13.55
C GLU A 179 -14.57 4.69 15.04
N LEU A 180 -13.92 5.72 15.58
CA LEU A 180 -14.19 6.18 16.94
C LEU A 180 -15.57 6.82 16.99
N ASP A 181 -16.44 6.20 17.81
CA ASP A 181 -17.83 6.58 17.95
C ASP A 181 -17.95 7.95 18.62
N GLN A 182 -18.41 8.93 17.87
CA GLN A 182 -18.61 10.31 18.38
C GLN A 182 -19.68 10.36 19.47
N GLU A 183 -20.59 9.38 19.52
CA GLU A 183 -21.64 9.32 20.56
C GLU A 183 -21.01 9.10 21.95
N VAL A 184 -19.92 8.34 22.04
CA VAL A 184 -19.19 8.10 23.29
C VAL A 184 -18.56 9.41 23.80
N GLU A 185 -17.97 10.20 22.89
CA GLU A 185 -17.39 11.51 23.24
C GLU A 185 -18.47 12.50 23.68
N GLN A 186 -19.60 12.55 22.98
CA GLN A 186 -20.74 13.39 23.35
C GLN A 186 -21.35 12.97 24.69
N ALA A 187 -21.46 11.67 24.94
CA ALA A 187 -21.91 11.16 26.24
C ALA A 187 -20.96 11.55 27.36
N ALA A 188 -19.64 11.42 27.14
CA ALA A 188 -18.63 11.85 28.10
C ALA A 188 -18.70 13.36 28.39
N ALA A 189 -18.85 14.18 27.35
CA ALA A 189 -19.02 15.64 27.48
C ALA A 189 -20.28 15.99 28.23
N SER A 190 -21.39 15.26 28.02
CA SER A 190 -22.65 15.47 28.80
C SER A 190 -22.53 15.14 30.28
N LEU A 191 -21.57 14.28 30.65
CA LEU A 191 -21.23 13.92 32.03
C LEU A 191 -20.16 14.83 32.64
N GLY A 192 -19.76 15.90 31.95
CA GLY A 192 -18.81 16.89 32.43
C GLY A 192 -17.33 16.55 32.18
N ALA A 193 -17.03 15.59 31.34
CA ALA A 193 -15.66 15.37 30.84
C ALA A 193 -15.30 16.50 29.88
N ASN A 194 -14.16 17.17 30.11
CA ASN A 194 -13.68 18.29 29.29
C ASN A 194 -12.33 17.90 28.65
#